data_07964b161ba60f492c50ee32beeb66c1
#
_entry.id   07964b161ba60f492c50ee32beeb66c1
#
_cell.length_a   1.000
_cell.length_b   1.000
_cell.length_c   1.000
_cell.angle_alpha   90.00
_cell.angle_beta   90.00
_cell.angle_gamma   90.00
#
_symmetry.space_group_name_H-M   'P 1'
#
loop_
_entity.id
_entity.type
_entity.pdbx_description
1 polymer ?
#
loop_
_entity_poly.entity_id
_entity_poly.type
_entity_poly.pdbx_seq_one_letter_code
_entity_poly.pdbx_strand_id
1 'polypeptide(L)'
;MTVPFPHPATTILVVDDERMSRRVAYRTLSEEGYRVLEADSGLEALDVLSQARGRVDLLLVDVVMPECGGVELGRMVLEEWPEQHILYMSAHPAEVLVQHGLESLDVPFLAKPYTRKEILTKVHQALERRHSTEAVPATERRRELPLQGK
;
A
#
# COMPACT_ATOMS: atom_id res chain seq x y z
N MET A 1 -5.27 22.09 17.58
CA MET A 1 -4.77 21.67 17.07
C MET A 1 -5.19 20.87 16.42
N THR A 2 -5.45 20.87 15.82
CA THR A 2 -5.90 19.97 15.15
C THR A 2 -4.98 19.11 14.63
N VAL A 3 -5.23 17.97 14.69
CA VAL A 3 -4.40 17.00 14.10
C VAL A 3 -4.96 16.70 12.77
N PRO A 4 -4.30 17.06 11.74
CA PRO A 4 -4.82 16.80 10.41
C PRO A 4 -4.90 15.32 10.13
N PHE A 5 -3.99 14.56 10.67
CA PHE A 5 -3.98 13.12 10.48
C PHE A 5 -3.85 12.43 11.80
N PRO A 6 -4.38 11.27 11.86
CA PRO A 6 -5.23 10.68 10.84
C PRO A 6 -6.65 11.20 10.95
N HIS A 7 -7.32 11.16 9.81
CA HIS A 7 -8.74 11.40 9.80
C HIS A 7 -9.43 10.22 10.43
N PRO A 8 -10.50 10.42 11.17
CA PRO A 8 -11.23 9.27 11.71
C PRO A 8 -11.70 8.30 10.65
N ALA A 9 -11.91 8.80 9.43
CA ALA A 9 -12.39 7.94 8.36
C ALA A 9 -11.27 7.31 7.55
N THR A 10 -10.02 7.65 7.80
CA THR A 10 -8.92 7.12 7.02
C THR A 10 -8.72 5.64 7.36
N THR A 11 -8.81 4.81 6.35
CA THR A 11 -8.78 3.35 6.50
C THR A 11 -7.55 2.78 5.82
N ILE A 12 -6.84 1.93 6.54
CA ILE A 12 -5.64 1.27 6.03
C ILE A 12 -5.84 -0.24 6.11
N LEU A 13 -5.58 -0.92 5.01
CA LEU A 13 -5.61 -2.38 5.00
C LEU A 13 -4.18 -2.88 5.09
N VAL A 14 -3.87 -3.62 6.14
CA VAL A 14 -2.54 -4.19 6.35
C VAL A 14 -2.57 -5.64 5.88
N VAL A 15 -1.71 -5.96 4.93
CA VAL A 15 -1.63 -7.31 4.37
C VAL A 15 -0.26 -7.88 4.66
N ASP A 16 -0.21 -8.93 5.46
CA ASP A 16 1.04 -9.54 5.87
C ASP A 16 0.69 -10.95 6.35
N ASP A 17 1.37 -11.95 5.80
CA ASP A 17 1.08 -13.33 6.18
C ASP A 17 1.66 -13.67 7.54
N GLU A 18 2.60 -12.89 8.04
CA GLU A 18 3.19 -13.13 9.34
C GLU A 18 2.38 -12.40 10.39
N ARG A 19 1.79 -13.18 11.28
CA ARG A 19 0.85 -12.63 12.25
C ARG A 19 1.47 -11.56 13.14
N MET A 20 2.67 -11.80 13.66
CA MET A 20 3.29 -10.84 14.57
C MET A 20 3.57 -9.52 13.86
N SER A 21 4.10 -9.61 12.66
CA SER A 21 4.38 -8.41 11.87
C SER A 21 3.09 -7.63 11.59
N ARG A 22 2.04 -8.36 11.22
CA ARG A 22 0.75 -7.74 10.92
C ARG A 22 0.16 -7.06 12.15
N ARG A 23 0.27 -7.71 13.32
CA ARG A 23 -0.28 -7.14 14.54
C ARG A 23 0.46 -5.91 15.00
N VAL A 24 1.77 -5.88 14.78
CA VAL A 24 2.55 -4.69 15.13
C VAL A 24 2.08 -3.50 14.31
N ALA A 25 1.92 -3.69 13.01
CA ALA A 25 1.44 -2.61 12.14
C ALA A 25 0.02 -2.21 12.55
N TYR A 26 -0.83 -3.21 12.80
CA TYR A 26 -2.20 -2.93 13.22
C TYR A 26 -2.23 -2.05 14.47
N ARG A 27 -1.47 -2.44 15.48
CA ARG A 27 -1.48 -1.70 16.74
C ARG A 27 -0.94 -0.29 16.58
N THR A 28 0.19 -0.17 15.88
CA THR A 28 0.81 1.13 15.72
C THR A 28 -0.11 2.11 15.01
N LEU A 29 -0.72 1.65 13.93
CA LEU A 29 -1.58 2.51 13.14
C LEU A 29 -2.90 2.81 13.86
N SER A 30 -3.44 1.80 14.56
CA SER A 30 -4.67 2.01 15.31
C SER A 30 -4.47 3.02 16.42
N GLU A 31 -3.33 2.95 17.10
CA GLU A 31 -3.04 3.88 18.18
C GLU A 31 -2.91 5.29 17.67
N GLU A 32 -2.57 5.44 16.41
CA GLU A 32 -2.44 6.75 15.82
C GLU A 32 -3.80 7.29 15.34
N GLY A 33 -4.83 6.47 15.38
CA GLY A 33 -6.16 6.92 15.03
C GLY A 33 -6.68 6.42 13.70
N TYR A 34 -5.88 5.68 12.96
CA TYR A 34 -6.35 5.12 11.69
C TYR A 34 -7.31 3.96 11.94
N ARG A 35 -8.25 3.80 11.03
CA ARG A 35 -9.07 2.61 11.02
C ARG A 35 -8.30 1.54 10.26
N VAL A 36 -8.02 0.42 10.91
CA VAL A 36 -7.14 -0.59 10.33
C VAL A 36 -7.90 -1.88 10.10
N LEU A 37 -7.78 -2.39 8.89
CA LEU A 37 -8.27 -3.71 8.52
C LEU A 37 -7.07 -4.61 8.29
N GLU A 38 -7.25 -5.91 8.42
CA GLU A 38 -6.16 -6.86 8.28
C GLU A 38 -6.51 -7.92 7.25
N ALA A 39 -5.49 -8.42 6.57
CA ALA A 39 -5.60 -9.58 5.70
C ALA A 39 -4.30 -10.35 5.80
N ASP A 40 -4.38 -11.68 5.81
CA ASP A 40 -3.19 -12.51 5.95
C ASP A 40 -2.72 -13.09 4.62
N SER A 41 -3.36 -12.70 3.53
CA SER A 41 -2.99 -13.20 2.21
C SER A 41 -3.51 -12.26 1.15
N GLY A 42 -3.01 -12.44 -0.06
CA GLY A 42 -3.50 -11.66 -1.19
C GLY A 42 -4.96 -11.91 -1.48
N LEU A 43 -5.38 -13.17 -1.37
CA LEU A 43 -6.79 -13.49 -1.62
C LEU A 43 -7.71 -12.82 -0.60
N GLU A 44 -7.32 -12.87 0.67
CA GLU A 44 -8.11 -12.22 1.69
C GLU A 44 -8.14 -10.71 1.48
N ALA A 45 -7.01 -10.15 1.05
CA ALA A 45 -6.94 -8.72 0.79
C ALA A 45 -7.91 -8.31 -0.32
N LEU A 46 -7.96 -9.09 -1.39
CA LEU A 46 -8.88 -8.77 -2.48
C LEU A 46 -10.33 -8.86 -2.02
N ASP A 47 -10.62 -9.83 -1.15
CA ASP A 47 -11.96 -9.98 -0.61
C ASP A 47 -12.34 -8.77 0.24
N VAL A 48 -11.42 -8.35 1.10
CA VAL A 48 -11.67 -7.18 1.95
C VAL A 48 -11.87 -5.94 1.10
N LEU A 49 -11.04 -5.76 0.08
CA LEU A 49 -11.16 -4.60 -0.79
C LEU A 49 -12.49 -4.59 -1.54
N SER A 50 -12.93 -5.76 -1.99
CA SER A 50 -14.21 -5.85 -2.69
C SER A 50 -15.35 -5.50 -1.77
N GLN A 51 -15.32 -5.98 -0.54
CA GLN A 51 -16.36 -5.68 0.42
C GLN A 51 -16.38 -4.22 0.80
N ALA A 52 -15.21 -3.59 0.86
CA ALA A 52 -15.11 -2.19 1.18
C ALA A 52 -15.45 -1.30 0.00
N ARG A 53 -15.60 -1.86 -1.18
CA ARG A 53 -15.96 -1.13 -2.38
C ARG A 53 -15.04 0.04 -2.67
N GLY A 54 -13.73 -0.23 -2.52
CA GLY A 54 -12.74 0.79 -2.81
C GLY A 54 -12.62 1.88 -1.77
N ARG A 55 -13.14 1.68 -0.59
CA ARG A 55 -13.05 2.69 0.46
C ARG A 55 -11.91 2.47 1.41
N VAL A 56 -10.85 1.84 0.92
CA VAL A 56 -9.61 1.71 1.64
C VAL A 56 -8.67 2.78 1.12
N ASP A 57 -8.19 3.62 2.01
CA ASP A 57 -7.35 4.74 1.60
C ASP A 57 -5.93 4.33 1.31
N LEU A 58 -5.43 3.32 1.98
CA LEU A 58 -4.06 2.87 1.77
C LEU A 58 -3.97 1.37 1.98
N LEU A 59 -3.27 0.72 1.06
CA LEU A 59 -2.94 -0.70 1.17
C LEU A 59 -1.49 -0.79 1.60
N LEU A 60 -1.25 -1.34 2.78
CA LEU A 60 0.10 -1.55 3.30
C LEU A 60 0.37 -3.04 3.19
N VAL A 61 1.28 -3.44 2.29
CA VAL A 61 1.41 -4.84 1.95
C VAL A 61 2.85 -5.31 1.97
N ASP A 62 3.06 -6.47 2.60
CA ASP A 62 4.36 -7.14 2.57
C ASP A 62 4.58 -7.71 1.18
N VAL A 63 5.76 -7.45 0.62
CA VAL A 63 6.06 -7.93 -0.72
C VAL A 63 6.24 -9.44 -0.73
N VAL A 64 6.86 -10.00 0.31
CA VAL A 64 7.16 -11.43 0.33
C VAL A 64 6.09 -12.18 1.07
N MET A 65 5.20 -12.82 0.33
CA MET A 65 4.13 -13.63 0.89
C MET A 65 3.99 -14.88 0.04
N PRO A 66 3.55 -15.99 0.65
CA PRO A 66 3.32 -17.22 -0.11
C PRO A 66 2.25 -17.03 -1.17
N GLU A 67 2.37 -17.75 -2.25
CA GLU A 67 1.38 -17.83 -3.31
C GLU A 67 1.24 -16.54 -4.08
N CYS A 68 0.70 -15.49 -3.48
CA CYS A 68 0.52 -14.23 -4.17
C CYS A 68 1.34 -13.18 -3.46
N GLY A 69 2.46 -12.79 -4.04
CA GLY A 69 3.32 -11.77 -3.45
C GLY A 69 2.68 -10.40 -3.47
N GLY A 70 3.25 -9.49 -2.68
CA GLY A 70 2.68 -8.16 -2.54
C GLY A 70 2.68 -7.35 -3.83
N VAL A 71 3.74 -7.48 -4.63
CA VAL A 71 3.81 -6.73 -5.88
C VAL A 71 2.76 -7.24 -6.86
N GLU A 72 2.58 -8.54 -6.91
CA GLU A 72 1.56 -9.12 -7.77
C GLU A 72 0.17 -8.71 -7.31
N LEU A 73 -0.05 -8.73 -6.00
CA LEU A 73 -1.30 -8.26 -5.46
C LEU A 73 -1.55 -6.81 -5.84
N GLY A 74 -0.50 -5.98 -5.75
CA GLY A 74 -0.62 -4.58 -6.13
C GLY A 74 -1.04 -4.39 -7.56
N ARG A 75 -0.49 -5.21 -8.47
CA ARG A 75 -0.90 -5.12 -9.86
C ARG A 75 -2.38 -5.43 -10.03
N MET A 76 -2.83 -6.49 -9.37
CA MET A 76 -4.23 -6.89 -9.45
C MET A 76 -5.14 -5.82 -8.89
N VAL A 77 -4.71 -5.23 -7.78
CA VAL A 77 -5.50 -4.18 -7.14
C VAL A 77 -5.62 -2.96 -8.04
N LEU A 78 -4.51 -2.57 -8.66
CA LEU A 78 -4.52 -1.38 -9.51
C LEU A 78 -5.29 -1.58 -10.81
N GLU A 79 -5.45 -2.82 -11.24
CA GLU A 79 -6.31 -3.09 -12.39
C GLU A 79 -7.76 -2.80 -12.06
N GLU A 80 -8.16 -3.11 -10.84
CA GLU A 80 -9.54 -2.91 -10.43
C GLU A 80 -9.75 -1.51 -9.86
N TRP A 81 -8.78 -1.01 -9.11
CA TRP A 81 -8.87 0.29 -8.47
C TRP A 81 -7.61 1.10 -8.78
N PRO A 82 -7.56 1.73 -9.96
CA PRO A 82 -6.35 2.43 -10.39
C PRO A 82 -5.88 3.55 -9.48
N GLU A 83 -6.78 4.08 -8.66
CA GLU A 83 -6.43 5.17 -7.76
C GLU A 83 -5.97 4.70 -6.38
N GLN A 84 -5.91 3.39 -6.17
CA GLN A 84 -5.57 2.87 -4.87
C GLN A 84 -4.12 3.19 -4.51
N HIS A 85 -3.93 3.74 -3.32
CA HIS A 85 -2.59 4.01 -2.81
C HIS A 85 -2.03 2.75 -2.19
N ILE A 86 -0.78 2.46 -2.48
CA ILE A 86 -0.13 1.25 -2.00
C ILE A 86 1.23 1.60 -1.42
N LEU A 87 1.50 1.08 -0.23
CA LEU A 87 2.81 1.19 0.40
C LEU A 87 3.32 -0.23 0.60
N TYR A 88 4.44 -0.55 -0.08
CA TYR A 88 5.04 -1.87 0.05
C TYR A 88 5.99 -1.91 1.23
N MET A 89 6.13 -3.06 1.86
CA MET A 89 7.12 -3.24 2.90
C MET A 89 7.85 -4.55 2.70
N SER A 90 9.11 -4.57 3.12
CA SER A 90 9.94 -5.75 2.95
C SER A 90 11.18 -5.67 3.83
N ALA A 91 11.67 -6.83 4.25
CA ALA A 91 12.94 -6.90 4.98
C ALA A 91 14.13 -6.74 4.04
N HIS A 92 13.90 -6.88 2.73
CA HIS A 92 14.99 -6.77 1.74
C HIS A 92 14.57 -5.87 0.60
N PRO A 93 14.34 -4.58 0.89
CA PRO A 93 13.77 -3.69 -0.12
C PRO A 93 14.60 -3.55 -1.38
N ALA A 94 15.93 -3.51 -1.25
CA ALA A 94 16.78 -3.35 -2.43
C ALA A 94 16.65 -4.54 -3.37
N GLU A 95 16.68 -5.75 -2.81
CA GLU A 95 16.54 -6.95 -3.63
C GLU A 95 15.18 -7.04 -4.28
N VAL A 96 14.16 -6.67 -3.52
CA VAL A 96 12.80 -6.74 -4.04
C VAL A 96 12.62 -5.77 -5.20
N LEU A 97 13.16 -4.57 -5.06
CA LEU A 97 13.04 -3.59 -6.13
C LEU A 97 13.66 -4.11 -7.42
N VAL A 98 14.84 -4.73 -7.31
CA VAL A 98 15.51 -5.25 -8.48
C VAL A 98 14.74 -6.43 -9.07
N GLN A 99 14.33 -7.38 -8.20
CA GLN A 99 13.67 -8.58 -8.67
C GLN A 99 12.38 -8.29 -9.42
N HIS A 100 11.66 -7.26 -8.99
CA HIS A 100 10.36 -6.97 -9.58
C HIS A 100 10.39 -5.79 -10.53
N GLY A 101 11.59 -5.30 -10.86
CA GLY A 101 11.72 -4.22 -11.80
C GLY A 101 11.12 -2.92 -11.30
N LEU A 102 11.11 -2.72 -9.99
CA LEU A 102 10.53 -1.52 -9.41
C LEU A 102 11.53 -0.42 -9.16
N GLU A 103 12.80 -0.70 -9.37
CA GLU A 103 13.83 0.29 -9.03
C GLU A 103 13.72 1.56 -9.85
N SER A 104 13.11 1.47 -11.03
CA SER A 104 12.91 2.64 -11.87
C SER A 104 11.60 3.34 -11.58
N LEU A 105 10.80 2.79 -10.68
CA LEU A 105 9.51 3.38 -10.35
C LEU A 105 9.61 4.10 -9.02
N ASP A 106 8.88 5.19 -8.93
CA ASP A 106 8.86 5.95 -7.69
C ASP A 106 7.73 5.44 -6.80
N VAL A 107 7.91 4.23 -6.28
CA VAL A 107 6.90 3.62 -5.43
C VAL A 107 7.28 3.77 -3.97
N PRO A 108 6.30 3.99 -3.10
CA PRO A 108 6.57 4.07 -1.67
C PRO A 108 7.00 2.72 -1.12
N PHE A 109 7.99 2.74 -0.26
CA PHE A 109 8.54 1.50 0.28
C PHE A 109 8.92 1.70 1.74
N LEU A 110 8.57 0.73 2.58
CA LEU A 110 8.91 0.73 4.00
C LEU A 110 9.81 -0.47 4.29
N ALA A 111 11.03 -0.21 4.73
CA ALA A 111 11.98 -1.28 5.04
C ALA A 111 11.69 -1.84 6.42
N LYS A 112 11.76 -3.16 6.56
CA LYS A 112 11.65 -3.83 7.84
C LYS A 112 13.04 -4.16 8.35
N PRO A 113 13.29 -4.08 9.64
CA PRO A 113 12.39 -3.62 10.69
C PRO A 113 12.27 -2.09 10.66
N TYR A 114 11.15 -1.60 11.12
CA TYR A 114 10.91 -0.16 11.13
C TYR A 114 10.57 0.29 12.54
N THR A 115 10.84 1.56 12.80
CA THR A 115 10.42 2.18 14.04
C THR A 115 9.00 2.71 13.88
N ARG A 116 8.38 3.04 15.00
CA ARG A 116 7.06 3.67 14.97
C ARG A 116 7.07 4.92 14.11
N LYS A 117 8.11 5.73 14.26
CA LYS A 117 8.20 6.96 13.49
C LYS A 117 8.31 6.68 12.00
N GLU A 118 9.06 5.64 11.65
CA GLU A 118 9.26 5.33 10.24
C GLU A 118 7.96 4.88 9.56
N ILE A 119 7.23 3.99 10.20
CA ILE A 119 5.99 3.54 9.57
C ILE A 119 4.97 4.69 9.48
N LEU A 120 4.88 5.49 10.52
CA LEU A 120 3.94 6.61 10.50
C LEU A 120 4.32 7.64 9.44
N THR A 121 5.61 7.92 9.30
CA THR A 121 6.07 8.84 8.28
C THR A 121 5.79 8.32 6.88
N LYS A 122 6.08 7.04 6.65
CA LYS A 122 5.86 6.46 5.32
C LYS A 122 4.37 6.39 4.98
N VAL A 123 3.55 6.03 5.95
CA VAL A 123 2.12 5.99 5.73
C VAL A 123 1.60 7.37 5.38
N HIS A 124 2.03 8.38 6.13
CA HIS A 124 1.60 9.75 5.87
C HIS A 124 2.02 10.19 4.47
N GLN A 125 3.26 9.89 4.09
CA GLN A 125 3.73 10.24 2.76
C GLN A 125 2.94 9.52 1.67
N ALA A 126 2.65 8.25 1.88
CA ALA A 126 1.91 7.48 0.90
C ALA A 126 0.50 8.03 0.72
N LEU A 127 -0.12 8.44 1.80
CA LEU A 127 -1.45 9.03 1.72
C LEU A 127 -1.42 10.38 1.00
N GLU A 128 -0.35 11.13 1.21
CA GLU A 128 -0.23 12.44 0.55
C GLU A 128 0.09 12.32 -0.92
N ARG A 129 0.61 11.18 -1.37
CA ARG A 129 0.89 11.01 -2.79
C ARG A 129 -0.37 11.12 -3.65
N ARG A 130 -1.52 11.00 -3.02
CA ARG A 130 -2.76 11.22 -3.77
C ARG A 130 -2.75 12.57 -4.46
N HIS A 131 -2.30 13.60 -3.76
CA HIS A 131 -2.25 14.94 -4.34
C HIS A 131 -1.21 15.01 -5.46
N SER A 132 -0.05 14.42 -5.23
CA SER A 132 0.98 14.40 -6.26
C SER A 132 0.50 13.63 -7.47
N THR A 133 -0.18 12.51 -7.26
CA THR A 133 -0.69 11.72 -8.35
C THR A 133 -1.71 12.49 -9.14
N GLU A 134 -2.53 13.25 -8.48
CA GLU A 134 -3.53 14.04 -9.17
C GLU A 134 -2.91 15.13 -10.02
N ALA A 135 -1.71 15.57 -9.69
CA ALA A 135 -1.03 16.56 -10.48
C ALA A 135 -0.53 15.99 -11.80
N VAL A 136 -0.43 14.68 -11.91
CA VAL A 136 -0.01 14.03 -13.15
C VAL A 136 -1.22 13.90 -14.06
N PRO A 137 -1.15 14.40 -15.29
CA PRO A 137 -2.30 14.31 -16.18
C PRO A 137 -2.73 12.86 -16.40
N ALA A 138 -4.03 12.63 -16.24
CA ALA A 138 -4.55 11.29 -16.45
C ALA A 138 -4.33 10.82 -17.87
N THR A 139 -4.33 11.76 -18.82
CA THR A 139 -4.13 11.40 -20.21
C THR A 139 -2.77 10.77 -20.46
N GLU A 140 -1.76 11.25 -19.76
CA GLU A 140 -0.43 10.68 -19.94
C GLU A 140 -0.40 9.26 -19.46
N ARG A 141 -1.00 8.99 -18.32
CA ARG A 141 -1.03 7.63 -17.82
C ARG A 141 -1.79 6.71 -18.73
N ARG A 142 -2.89 7.20 -19.29
CA ARG A 142 -3.66 6.37 -20.18
C ARG A 142 -2.93 6.06 -21.45
N ARG A 143 -2.19 7.02 -21.97
CA ARG A 143 -1.47 6.80 -23.20
C ARG A 143 -0.41 5.73 -23.01
N GLU A 144 0.21 5.72 -21.87
CA GLU A 144 1.23 4.71 -21.62
C GLU A 144 0.64 3.31 -21.60
N LEU A 145 -0.53 3.18 -20.98
CA LEU A 145 -1.14 1.87 -20.87
C LEU A 145 -1.49 1.28 -22.22
N PRO A 146 -2.17 1.99 -23.10
CA PRO A 146 -2.48 1.43 -24.42
C PRO A 146 -1.26 1.07 -25.22
N LEU A 147 -0.22 1.90 -25.15
CA LEU A 147 0.98 1.61 -25.90
C LEU A 147 1.64 0.35 -25.44
N GLN A 148 1.62 0.12 -24.15
CA GLN A 148 2.21 -1.08 -23.59
C GLN A 148 1.38 -2.31 -23.92
N GLY A 149 0.11 -2.12 -24.09
CA GLY A 149 -0.78 -3.22 -24.37
C GLY A 149 -0.67 -3.73 -25.77
N LYS A 150 0.09 -3.06 -26.58
CA LYS A 150 0.26 -3.53 -27.97
C LYS A 150 1.52 -4.38 -28.12
#